data_5e16732f0f6cf4ec796c262fab4277ad
#
_entry.id   5e16732f0f6cf4ec796c262fab4277ad
#
_cell.length_a   1.000
_cell.length_b   1.000
_cell.length_c   1.000
_cell.angle_alpha   90.00
_cell.angle_beta   90.00
_cell.angle_gamma   90.00
#
_symmetry.space_group_name_H-M   'P 1'
#
loop_
_entity.id
_entity.type
_entity.pdbx_description
1 polymer ?
#
loop_
_entity_poly.entity_id
_entity_poly.type
_entity_poly.pdbx_seq_one_letter_code
_entity_poly.pdbx_strand_id
1 'polypeptide(L)'
;RGVPGAISSATEAIKSGRKIIVAKDNEDEVGLINGEGCLIADHLQAVCAFLEGKHALERPKPTDAVSRALQHDLSDVVGQEQGKRGLEITAAGGHNLLLIGPPGTGKTMLASRINGLLPDLSNEEALESAAILSLVNAESVQKQWRQRPFRSPHHSASLTAMVGGGAIPGPGEISLAHNGVLFLDELPEFERRTLDALREPIESGQIHLSRTRAKITYPARFQLVAAMNPSPTGHYQGNHNRCTPEQTLRYLNRLSGPFLDRFDLSLEIPLPPPGILSKTVVPGESSATVKQRVMAARERQFKRQNKLNAWLDSPEIRQFCKLESEDAMWLEGTLIHLGLSIRAWQRLLKVARTIADIDQSDIITRQHLQEAVSYRAIDRLLIHLQKLLT
;
A
#
# COMPACT_ATOMS: atom_id res chain seq x y z
N ARG A 1 34.37 -3.20 9.00
CA ARG A 1 33.05 -2.81 9.55
C ARG A 1 32.03 -2.78 8.46
N GLY A 2 30.80 -3.21 8.79
CA GLY A 2 29.65 -3.15 7.89
C GLY A 2 29.33 -1.72 7.50
N VAL A 3 28.76 -1.58 6.31
CA VAL A 3 28.32 -0.30 5.76
C VAL A 3 26.83 -0.35 5.39
N PRO A 4 26.05 0.72 5.59
CA PRO A 4 24.68 0.80 5.12
C PRO A 4 24.62 0.72 3.58
N GLY A 5 23.60 0.04 3.04
CA GLY A 5 23.39 -0.03 1.59
C GLY A 5 24.29 -1.02 0.85
N ALA A 6 24.89 -1.99 1.53
CA ALA A 6 25.75 -2.99 0.91
C ALA A 6 25.00 -3.79 -0.16
N ILE A 7 23.73 -4.18 0.07
CA ILE A 7 22.91 -4.89 -0.91
C ILE A 7 22.65 -4.05 -2.18
N SER A 8 22.42 -2.74 -2.03
CA SER A 8 22.23 -1.85 -3.15
C SER A 8 23.50 -1.74 -4.00
N SER A 9 24.64 -1.54 -3.34
CA SER A 9 25.96 -1.46 -3.99
C SER A 9 26.32 -2.77 -4.68
N ALA A 10 26.04 -3.92 -4.05
CA ALA A 10 26.30 -5.24 -4.60
C ALA A 10 25.42 -5.52 -5.84
N THR A 11 24.14 -5.20 -5.77
CA THR A 11 23.21 -5.37 -6.89
C THR A 11 23.64 -4.54 -8.11
N GLU A 12 24.08 -3.30 -7.90
CA GLU A 12 24.53 -2.42 -8.99
C GLU A 12 25.87 -2.89 -9.59
N ALA A 13 26.81 -3.32 -8.74
CA ALA A 13 28.08 -3.88 -9.21
C ALA A 13 27.87 -5.13 -10.09
N ILE A 14 27.00 -6.04 -9.66
CA ILE A 14 26.67 -7.26 -10.43
C ILE A 14 26.00 -6.91 -11.76
N LYS A 15 25.01 -6.01 -11.74
CA LYS A 15 24.34 -5.54 -12.97
C LYS A 15 25.30 -4.91 -13.98
N SER A 16 26.34 -4.23 -13.47
CA SER A 16 27.40 -3.65 -14.32
C SER A 16 28.50 -4.64 -14.71
N GLY A 17 28.36 -5.91 -14.40
CA GLY A 17 29.38 -6.94 -14.70
C GLY A 17 30.66 -6.82 -13.87
N ARG A 18 30.61 -6.09 -12.75
CA ARG A 18 31.75 -5.87 -11.84
C ARG A 18 31.69 -6.82 -10.65
N LYS A 19 32.86 -7.13 -10.09
CA LYS A 19 32.97 -7.80 -8.79
C LYS A 19 32.99 -6.75 -7.68
N ILE A 20 32.41 -7.08 -6.54
CA ILE A 20 32.42 -6.24 -5.34
C ILE A 20 32.99 -7.03 -4.16
N ILE A 21 33.81 -6.38 -3.34
CA ILE A 21 34.28 -6.92 -2.06
C ILE A 21 33.58 -6.12 -0.96
N VAL A 22 32.87 -6.84 -0.08
CA VAL A 22 32.14 -6.25 1.05
C VAL A 22 32.74 -6.72 2.38
N ALA A 23 32.47 -5.97 3.44
CA ALA A 23 32.86 -6.36 4.78
C ALA A 23 32.12 -7.63 5.24
N LYS A 24 32.74 -8.45 6.07
CA LYS A 24 32.17 -9.65 6.68
C LYS A 24 30.85 -9.34 7.40
N ASP A 25 30.77 -8.19 8.06
CA ASP A 25 29.56 -7.73 8.79
C ASP A 25 28.33 -7.54 7.86
N ASN A 26 28.51 -7.44 6.56
CA ASN A 26 27.43 -7.37 5.56
C ASN A 26 27.13 -8.72 4.90
N GLU A 27 27.73 -9.84 5.34
CA GLU A 27 27.57 -11.16 4.71
C GLU A 27 26.10 -11.58 4.61
N ASP A 28 25.34 -11.48 5.72
CA ASP A 28 23.93 -11.89 5.76
C ASP A 28 23.06 -11.10 4.80
N GLU A 29 23.36 -9.81 4.62
CA GLU A 29 22.65 -8.92 3.72
C GLU A 29 22.94 -9.27 2.24
N VAL A 30 24.21 -9.41 1.87
CA VAL A 30 24.61 -9.72 0.48
C VAL A 30 24.43 -11.18 0.13
N GLY A 31 24.34 -12.08 1.12
CA GLY A 31 24.01 -13.49 0.94
C GLY A 31 22.59 -13.74 0.43
N LEU A 32 21.68 -12.73 0.53
CA LEU A 32 20.34 -12.75 -0.05
C LEU A 32 20.38 -12.57 -1.59
N ILE A 33 21.47 -12.01 -2.12
CA ILE A 33 21.69 -11.89 -3.56
C ILE A 33 22.42 -13.15 -4.01
N ASN A 34 21.81 -14.01 -4.81
CA ASN A 34 22.49 -15.15 -5.43
C ASN A 34 23.56 -14.65 -6.42
N GLY A 35 24.56 -13.93 -5.89
CA GLY A 35 25.47 -13.12 -6.69
C GLY A 35 26.85 -13.77 -6.87
N GLU A 36 27.17 -14.22 -8.09
CA GLU A 36 28.53 -14.70 -8.44
C GLU A 36 29.61 -13.61 -8.36
N GLY A 37 29.22 -12.33 -8.22
CA GLY A 37 30.11 -11.17 -8.21
C GLY A 37 30.51 -10.65 -6.83
N CYS A 38 29.97 -11.20 -5.72
CA CYS A 38 30.26 -10.75 -4.36
C CYS A 38 31.37 -11.58 -3.70
N LEU A 39 32.30 -10.90 -3.04
CA LEU A 39 33.35 -11.48 -2.20
C LEU A 39 33.33 -10.82 -0.83
N ILE A 40 33.75 -11.53 0.21
CA ILE A 40 33.77 -11.06 1.60
C ILE A 40 35.20 -10.94 2.10
N ALA A 41 35.47 -9.90 2.89
CA ALA A 41 36.74 -9.70 3.54
C ALA A 41 36.56 -9.28 5.00
N ASP A 42 37.34 -9.87 5.91
CA ASP A 42 37.36 -9.54 7.34
C ASP A 42 38.09 -8.23 7.59
N HIS A 43 39.16 -7.97 6.83
CA HIS A 43 39.99 -6.77 6.97
C HIS A 43 40.72 -6.42 5.65
N LEU A 44 41.21 -5.19 5.59
CA LEU A 44 41.84 -4.63 4.39
C LEU A 44 43.09 -5.45 3.90
N GLN A 45 43.83 -6.04 4.81
CA GLN A 45 45.00 -6.90 4.42
C GLN A 45 44.58 -8.10 3.59
N ALA A 46 43.41 -8.71 3.89
CA ALA A 46 42.87 -9.81 3.07
C ALA A 46 42.53 -9.34 1.64
N VAL A 47 42.00 -8.11 1.51
CA VAL A 47 41.74 -7.49 0.20
C VAL A 47 43.06 -7.28 -0.56
N CYS A 48 44.11 -6.74 0.10
CA CYS A 48 45.40 -6.53 -0.53
C CYS A 48 46.03 -7.88 -0.99
N ALA A 49 46.01 -8.90 -0.14
CA ALA A 49 46.50 -10.22 -0.48
C ALA A 49 45.76 -10.87 -1.64
N PHE A 50 44.47 -10.65 -1.74
CA PHE A 50 43.64 -11.10 -2.87
C PHE A 50 44.03 -10.37 -4.17
N LEU A 51 44.17 -9.05 -4.13
CA LEU A 51 44.57 -8.26 -5.30
C LEU A 51 45.99 -8.61 -5.80
N GLU A 52 46.89 -9.01 -4.88
CA GLU A 52 48.25 -9.51 -5.20
C GLU A 52 48.27 -10.97 -5.67
N GLY A 53 47.10 -11.64 -5.69
CA GLY A 53 46.98 -13.04 -6.08
C GLY A 53 47.52 -14.05 -5.05
N LYS A 54 47.79 -13.62 -3.82
CA LYS A 54 48.35 -14.44 -2.72
C LYS A 54 47.29 -15.20 -1.94
N HIS A 55 46.03 -14.74 -1.94
CA HIS A 55 44.95 -15.33 -1.17
C HIS A 55 43.61 -15.19 -1.91
N ALA A 56 42.74 -16.19 -1.77
CA ALA A 56 41.39 -16.14 -2.32
C ALA A 56 40.41 -15.59 -1.24
N LEU A 57 39.50 -14.75 -1.64
CA LEU A 57 38.39 -14.32 -0.77
C LEU A 57 37.20 -15.27 -0.90
N GLU A 58 36.49 -15.45 0.20
CA GLU A 58 35.27 -16.26 0.25
C GLU A 58 34.09 -15.55 -0.43
N ARG A 59 33.14 -16.34 -0.92
CA ARG A 59 31.84 -15.84 -1.35
C ARG A 59 30.90 -15.75 -0.14
N PRO A 60 29.94 -14.82 -0.14
CA PRO A 60 28.92 -14.79 0.90
C PRO A 60 28.14 -16.11 0.92
N LYS A 61 27.87 -16.62 2.11
CA LYS A 61 27.01 -17.79 2.26
C LYS A 61 25.58 -17.41 1.87
N PRO A 62 24.86 -18.27 1.13
CA PRO A 62 23.44 -18.05 0.88
C PRO A 62 22.71 -17.89 2.21
N THR A 63 21.96 -16.81 2.33
CA THR A 63 21.16 -16.53 3.51
C THR A 63 19.72 -16.95 3.25
N ASP A 64 19.21 -17.86 4.08
CA ASP A 64 17.82 -18.29 4.00
C ASP A 64 16.87 -17.20 4.53
N ALA A 65 15.73 -17.06 3.85
CA ALA A 65 14.66 -16.21 4.34
C ALA A 65 14.07 -16.77 5.63
N VAL A 66 13.96 -15.94 6.65
CA VAL A 66 13.26 -16.32 7.87
C VAL A 66 11.75 -16.30 7.58
N SER A 67 11.15 -17.49 7.47
CA SER A 67 9.69 -17.59 7.37
C SER A 67 9.04 -17.08 8.66
N ARG A 68 8.25 -16.05 8.56
CA ARG A 68 7.47 -15.52 9.70
C ARG A 68 6.01 -15.91 9.52
N ALA A 69 5.45 -16.59 10.51
CA ALA A 69 4.01 -16.82 10.55
C ALA A 69 3.27 -15.48 10.55
N LEU A 70 2.18 -15.38 9.80
CA LEU A 70 1.27 -14.24 9.85
C LEU A 70 0.80 -14.05 11.29
N GLN A 71 1.07 -12.88 11.87
CA GLN A 71 0.68 -12.57 13.24
C GLN A 71 -0.85 -12.43 13.42
N HIS A 72 -1.57 -12.19 12.34
CA HIS A 72 -2.99 -11.87 12.35
C HIS A 72 -3.68 -12.45 11.12
N ASP A 73 -4.77 -13.15 11.31
CA ASP A 73 -5.58 -13.73 10.25
C ASP A 73 -6.88 -12.92 10.05
N LEU A 74 -7.44 -12.95 8.84
CA LEU A 74 -8.70 -12.29 8.51
C LEU A 74 -9.88 -12.93 9.25
N SER A 75 -9.79 -14.23 9.58
CA SER A 75 -10.79 -14.95 10.36
C SER A 75 -10.96 -14.43 11.79
N ASP A 76 -9.95 -13.69 12.32
CA ASP A 76 -10.04 -13.03 13.64
C ASP A 76 -11.03 -11.85 13.64
N VAL A 77 -11.38 -11.33 12.46
CA VAL A 77 -12.30 -10.19 12.33
C VAL A 77 -13.74 -10.69 12.36
N VAL A 78 -14.45 -10.35 13.43
CA VAL A 78 -15.84 -10.74 13.61
C VAL A 78 -16.77 -9.81 12.83
N GLY A 79 -17.62 -10.36 11.96
CA GLY A 79 -18.48 -9.58 11.10
C GLY A 79 -17.68 -8.77 10.06
N GLN A 80 -18.14 -7.53 9.80
CA GLN A 80 -17.47 -6.58 8.88
C GLN A 80 -17.29 -7.12 7.44
N GLU A 81 -18.30 -7.84 6.94
CA GLU A 81 -18.21 -8.53 5.63
C GLU A 81 -17.90 -7.57 4.48
N GLN A 82 -18.50 -6.36 4.48
CA GLN A 82 -18.17 -5.33 3.48
C GLN A 82 -16.73 -4.84 3.60
N GLY A 83 -16.22 -4.73 4.83
CA GLY A 83 -14.82 -4.35 5.08
C GLY A 83 -13.86 -5.42 4.57
N LYS A 84 -14.13 -6.70 4.83
CA LYS A 84 -13.35 -7.84 4.34
C LYS A 84 -13.36 -7.89 2.81
N ARG A 85 -14.53 -7.75 2.19
CA ARG A 85 -14.67 -7.71 0.72
C ARG A 85 -13.93 -6.51 0.13
N GLY A 86 -14.01 -5.34 0.76
CA GLY A 86 -13.23 -4.17 0.35
C GLY A 86 -11.72 -4.39 0.43
N LEU A 87 -11.21 -5.09 1.47
CA LEU A 87 -9.80 -5.48 1.55
C LEU A 87 -9.40 -6.46 0.44
N GLU A 88 -10.24 -7.45 0.13
CA GLU A 88 -10.01 -8.39 -0.96
C GLU A 88 -9.86 -7.66 -2.30
N ILE A 89 -10.80 -6.76 -2.64
CA ILE A 89 -10.75 -5.96 -3.86
C ILE A 89 -9.51 -5.05 -3.88
N THR A 90 -9.23 -4.42 -2.73
CA THR A 90 -8.06 -3.56 -2.53
C THR A 90 -6.78 -4.35 -2.80
N ALA A 91 -6.63 -5.53 -2.20
CA ALA A 91 -5.47 -6.40 -2.40
C ALA A 91 -5.39 -6.93 -3.84
N ALA A 92 -6.50 -7.32 -4.46
CA ALA A 92 -6.52 -7.87 -5.80
C ALA A 92 -6.14 -6.84 -6.88
N GLY A 93 -6.66 -5.63 -6.79
CA GLY A 93 -6.44 -4.60 -7.81
C GLY A 93 -5.26 -3.66 -7.55
N GLY A 94 -4.66 -3.69 -6.35
CA GLY A 94 -3.65 -2.73 -5.94
C GLY A 94 -4.24 -1.35 -5.64
N HIS A 95 -5.51 -1.29 -5.26
CA HIS A 95 -6.25 -0.04 -5.03
C HIS A 95 -5.91 0.64 -3.72
N ASN A 96 -6.11 1.95 -3.64
CA ASN A 96 -6.02 2.73 -2.42
C ASN A 96 -7.37 2.73 -1.68
N LEU A 97 -7.34 2.52 -0.36
CA LEU A 97 -8.52 2.29 0.47
C LEU A 97 -8.63 3.29 1.61
N LEU A 98 -9.82 3.88 1.80
CA LEU A 98 -10.18 4.70 2.96
C LEU A 98 -11.27 4.03 3.79
N LEU A 99 -10.98 3.73 5.05
CA LEU A 99 -11.93 3.19 6.02
C LEU A 99 -12.50 4.33 6.87
N ILE A 100 -13.81 4.47 6.92
CA ILE A 100 -14.50 5.53 7.64
C ILE A 100 -15.44 4.89 8.66
N GLY A 101 -15.37 5.28 9.91
CA GLY A 101 -16.29 4.73 10.91
C GLY A 101 -16.02 5.25 12.31
N PRO A 102 -16.94 5.06 13.25
CA PRO A 102 -16.78 5.45 14.63
C PRO A 102 -15.53 4.83 15.29
N PRO A 103 -15.04 5.39 16.39
CA PRO A 103 -13.99 4.75 17.17
C PRO A 103 -14.45 3.36 17.67
N GLY A 104 -13.51 2.41 17.76
CA GLY A 104 -13.81 1.04 18.23
C GLY A 104 -14.47 0.12 17.21
N THR A 105 -14.64 0.52 15.94
CA THR A 105 -15.22 -0.35 14.90
C THR A 105 -14.22 -1.35 14.28
N GLY A 106 -12.95 -1.32 14.70
CA GLY A 106 -11.93 -2.26 14.22
C GLY A 106 -11.25 -1.87 12.90
N LYS A 107 -11.29 -0.59 12.47
CA LYS A 107 -10.66 -0.10 11.24
C LYS A 107 -9.17 -0.45 11.14
N THR A 108 -8.40 -0.14 12.18
CA THR A 108 -6.96 -0.44 12.28
C THR A 108 -6.71 -1.95 12.26
N MET A 109 -7.54 -2.70 12.98
CA MET A 109 -7.50 -4.16 12.98
C MET A 109 -7.75 -4.73 11.57
N LEU A 110 -8.76 -4.23 10.87
CA LEU A 110 -9.07 -4.64 9.51
C LEU A 110 -7.93 -4.29 8.54
N ALA A 111 -7.43 -3.05 8.59
CA ALA A 111 -6.34 -2.59 7.74
C ALA A 111 -5.07 -3.43 7.88
N SER A 112 -4.71 -3.85 9.10
CA SER A 112 -3.51 -4.65 9.35
C SER A 112 -3.57 -6.05 8.72
N ARG A 113 -4.75 -6.58 8.38
CA ARG A 113 -4.92 -7.89 7.73
C ARG A 113 -4.60 -7.86 6.23
N ILE A 114 -4.50 -6.69 5.61
CA ILE A 114 -4.25 -6.59 4.17
C ILE A 114 -2.96 -7.30 3.76
N ASN A 115 -1.91 -7.24 4.58
CA ASN A 115 -0.64 -7.91 4.30
C ASN A 115 -0.79 -9.43 4.16
N GLY A 116 -1.72 -10.05 4.89
CA GLY A 116 -2.03 -11.47 4.78
C GLY A 116 -2.72 -11.86 3.46
N LEU A 117 -3.29 -10.88 2.76
CA LEU A 117 -3.99 -11.08 1.49
C LEU A 117 -3.08 -10.83 0.28
N LEU A 118 -1.98 -10.12 0.45
CA LEU A 118 -1.05 -9.79 -0.62
C LEU A 118 -0.13 -10.97 -0.95
N PRO A 119 0.24 -11.17 -2.23
CA PRO A 119 1.28 -12.12 -2.58
C PRO A 119 2.62 -11.69 -2.02
N ASP A 120 3.50 -12.64 -1.77
CA ASP A 120 4.88 -12.35 -1.37
C ASP A 120 5.60 -11.55 -2.46
N LEU A 121 6.66 -10.85 -2.09
CA LEU A 121 7.46 -10.09 -3.06
C LEU A 121 8.14 -11.04 -4.05
N SER A 122 8.18 -10.66 -5.32
CA SER A 122 9.07 -11.27 -6.30
C SER A 122 10.54 -11.03 -5.90
N ASN A 123 11.47 -11.73 -6.52
CA ASN A 123 12.90 -11.50 -6.26
C ASN A 123 13.32 -10.05 -6.54
N GLU A 124 12.81 -9.47 -7.63
CA GLU A 124 13.10 -8.09 -8.01
C GLU A 124 12.52 -7.09 -7.01
N GLU A 125 11.23 -7.24 -6.66
CA GLU A 125 10.58 -6.42 -5.65
C GLU A 125 11.27 -6.53 -4.27
N ALA A 126 11.72 -7.75 -3.91
CA ALA A 126 12.42 -7.98 -2.64
C ALA A 126 13.78 -7.28 -2.61
N LEU A 127 14.54 -7.32 -3.71
CA LEU A 127 15.81 -6.62 -3.83
C LEU A 127 15.64 -5.09 -3.78
N GLU A 128 14.63 -4.54 -4.45
CA GLU A 128 14.34 -3.11 -4.41
C GLU A 128 13.99 -2.65 -2.98
N SER A 129 13.12 -3.40 -2.30
CA SER A 129 12.70 -3.07 -0.92
C SER A 129 13.86 -3.25 0.07
N ALA A 130 14.67 -4.30 -0.09
CA ALA A 130 15.85 -4.54 0.73
C ALA A 130 16.92 -3.45 0.55
N ALA A 131 17.12 -2.97 -0.68
CA ALA A 131 18.06 -1.90 -0.99
C ALA A 131 17.71 -0.59 -0.24
N ILE A 132 16.41 -0.27 -0.11
CA ILE A 132 15.96 0.89 0.65
C ILE A 132 16.11 0.66 2.16
N LEU A 133 15.71 -0.52 2.63
CA LEU A 133 15.75 -0.87 4.04
C LEU A 133 17.18 -0.91 4.59
N SER A 134 18.14 -1.38 3.79
CA SER A 134 19.54 -1.48 4.19
C SER A 134 20.20 -0.11 4.46
N LEU A 135 19.69 0.95 3.86
CA LEU A 135 20.15 2.32 4.12
C LEU A 135 19.82 2.81 5.54
N VAL A 136 18.78 2.22 6.17
CA VAL A 136 18.29 2.64 7.49
C VAL A 136 18.59 1.59 8.56
N ASN A 137 18.41 0.31 8.24
CA ASN A 137 18.56 -0.79 9.17
C ASN A 137 18.93 -2.10 8.45
N ALA A 138 20.23 -2.32 8.28
CA ALA A 138 20.75 -3.51 7.59
C ALA A 138 20.35 -4.83 8.30
N GLU A 139 20.31 -4.86 9.64
CA GLU A 139 19.94 -6.06 10.42
C GLU A 139 18.50 -6.52 10.17
N SER A 140 17.63 -5.62 9.75
CA SER A 140 16.23 -5.93 9.48
C SER A 140 16.00 -6.52 8.08
N VAL A 141 16.98 -6.43 7.18
CA VAL A 141 16.83 -6.87 5.78
C VAL A 141 16.54 -8.37 5.70
N GLN A 142 17.33 -9.21 6.37
CA GLN A 142 17.11 -10.65 6.40
C GLN A 142 15.76 -11.04 6.99
N LYS A 143 15.35 -10.38 8.10
CA LYS A 143 14.09 -10.65 8.79
C LYS A 143 12.85 -10.30 7.97
N GLN A 144 12.98 -9.35 7.04
CA GLN A 144 11.89 -8.84 6.20
C GLN A 144 12.03 -9.26 4.73
N TRP A 145 12.98 -10.14 4.43
CA TRP A 145 13.22 -10.63 3.07
C TRP A 145 11.95 -11.24 2.49
N ARG A 146 11.58 -10.82 1.27
CA ARG A 146 10.36 -11.21 0.53
C ARG A 146 9.02 -10.88 1.20
N GLN A 147 9.01 -10.23 2.35
CA GLN A 147 7.78 -9.77 2.98
C GLN A 147 7.43 -8.38 2.49
N ARG A 148 6.14 -8.14 2.20
CA ARG A 148 5.69 -6.79 1.84
C ARG A 148 5.78 -5.87 3.05
N PRO A 149 6.46 -4.73 2.95
CA PRO A 149 6.50 -3.76 4.02
C PRO A 149 5.09 -3.30 4.41
N PHE A 150 4.84 -3.21 5.70
CA PHE A 150 3.65 -2.53 6.25
C PHE A 150 4.13 -1.41 7.16
N ARG A 151 4.00 -0.18 6.67
CA ARG A 151 4.44 1.03 7.39
C ARG A 151 3.25 1.75 7.95
N SER A 152 3.27 2.03 9.25
CA SER A 152 2.19 2.72 9.96
C SER A 152 2.78 3.87 10.80
N PRO A 153 3.16 4.99 10.16
CA PRO A 153 3.67 6.15 10.87
C PRO A 153 2.57 6.77 11.74
N HIS A 154 2.97 7.27 12.90
CA HIS A 154 2.06 8.02 13.76
C HIS A 154 1.66 9.35 13.10
N HIS A 155 0.46 9.86 13.35
CA HIS A 155 -0.04 11.10 12.75
C HIS A 155 0.83 12.35 13.06
N SER A 156 1.62 12.32 14.16
CA SER A 156 2.58 13.36 14.50
C SER A 156 3.91 13.29 13.72
N ALA A 157 4.04 12.33 12.79
CA ALA A 157 5.27 12.20 12.00
C ALA A 157 5.51 13.47 11.16
N SER A 158 6.72 14.00 11.25
CA SER A 158 7.11 15.19 10.49
C SER A 158 7.16 14.93 8.99
N LEU A 159 7.04 15.96 8.17
CA LEU A 159 7.20 15.87 6.72
C LEU A 159 8.54 15.18 6.35
N THR A 160 9.62 15.49 7.05
CA THR A 160 10.94 14.86 6.82
C THR A 160 10.94 13.38 7.17
N ALA A 161 10.26 12.96 8.23
CA ALA A 161 10.12 11.55 8.55
C ALA A 161 9.34 10.79 7.47
N MET A 162 8.32 11.41 6.89
CA MET A 162 7.50 10.81 5.85
C MET A 162 8.20 10.73 4.50
N VAL A 163 8.74 11.85 4.03
CA VAL A 163 9.32 11.97 2.67
C VAL A 163 10.79 11.53 2.65
N GLY A 164 11.48 11.69 3.76
CA GLY A 164 12.92 11.52 3.84
C GLY A 164 13.66 12.85 3.83
N GLY A 165 14.96 12.81 4.02
CA GLY A 165 15.83 13.98 4.08
C GLY A 165 16.88 13.87 5.18
N GLY A 166 17.31 15.01 5.69
CA GLY A 166 18.39 15.12 6.68
C GLY A 166 19.66 15.74 6.07
N ALA A 167 20.74 15.85 6.87
CA ALA A 167 22.04 16.33 6.42
C ALA A 167 22.64 15.37 5.37
N ILE A 168 22.49 14.08 5.59
CA ILE A 168 22.67 13.02 4.60
C ILE A 168 21.27 12.56 4.24
N PRO A 169 20.80 12.80 3.00
CA PRO A 169 19.45 12.47 2.61
C PRO A 169 19.18 10.97 2.69
N GLY A 170 18.34 10.55 3.66
CA GLY A 170 17.87 9.17 3.81
C GLY A 170 16.42 9.00 3.35
N PRO A 171 15.97 7.74 3.10
CA PRO A 171 14.58 7.44 2.76
C PRO A 171 13.66 7.69 3.97
N GLY A 172 12.44 8.17 3.68
CA GLY A 172 11.37 8.29 4.69
C GLY A 172 10.40 7.11 4.66
N GLU A 173 9.35 7.19 5.48
CA GLU A 173 8.33 6.14 5.63
C GLU A 173 7.66 5.77 4.29
N ILE A 174 7.47 6.76 3.40
CA ILE A 174 6.89 6.56 2.06
C ILE A 174 7.77 5.63 1.22
N SER A 175 9.09 5.87 1.23
CA SER A 175 10.04 5.01 0.49
C SER A 175 10.22 3.65 1.17
N LEU A 176 10.18 3.60 2.51
CA LEU A 176 10.23 2.35 3.27
C LEU A 176 8.97 1.48 3.08
N ALA A 177 7.85 2.07 2.61
CA ALA A 177 6.64 1.35 2.23
C ALA A 177 6.68 0.80 0.79
N HIS A 178 7.77 1.02 0.04
CA HIS A 178 7.90 0.58 -1.35
C HIS A 178 7.61 -0.91 -1.53
N ASN A 179 6.83 -1.25 -2.55
CA ASN A 179 6.29 -2.58 -2.84
C ASN A 179 5.39 -3.18 -1.73
N GLY A 180 4.93 -2.33 -0.80
CA GLY A 180 4.12 -2.73 0.35
C GLY A 180 2.93 -1.82 0.58
N VAL A 181 2.59 -1.61 1.84
CA VAL A 181 1.43 -0.84 2.30
C VAL A 181 1.90 0.31 3.19
N LEU A 182 1.42 1.51 2.90
CA LEU A 182 1.47 2.65 3.80
C LEU A 182 0.09 2.81 4.45
N PHE A 183 0.02 2.59 5.76
CA PHE A 183 -1.21 2.73 6.53
C PHE A 183 -1.19 4.03 7.34
N LEU A 184 -2.21 4.88 7.14
CA LEU A 184 -2.38 6.14 7.87
C LEU A 184 -3.63 6.05 8.72
N ASP A 185 -3.45 5.89 10.03
CA ASP A 185 -4.57 5.94 10.98
C ASP A 185 -4.85 7.39 11.41
N GLU A 186 -6.09 7.69 11.79
CA GLU A 186 -6.52 9.04 12.19
C GLU A 186 -6.18 10.09 11.12
N LEU A 187 -6.47 9.79 9.86
CA LEU A 187 -6.03 10.55 8.69
C LEU A 187 -6.19 12.08 8.80
N PRO A 188 -7.31 12.67 9.34
CA PRO A 188 -7.44 14.12 9.47
C PRO A 188 -6.57 14.76 10.55
N GLU A 189 -5.86 13.97 11.36
CA GLU A 189 -4.95 14.47 12.40
C GLU A 189 -3.51 14.68 11.87
N PHE A 190 -3.20 14.17 10.69
CA PHE A 190 -1.93 14.48 10.01
C PHE A 190 -1.89 15.95 9.57
N GLU A 191 -0.72 16.55 9.61
CA GLU A 191 -0.50 17.86 9.01
C GLU A 191 -0.84 17.84 7.52
N ARG A 192 -1.60 18.84 7.06
CA ARG A 192 -2.02 18.95 5.65
C ARG A 192 -0.84 18.91 4.67
N ARG A 193 0.28 19.55 5.02
CA ARG A 193 1.50 19.56 4.19
C ARG A 193 2.06 18.15 4.01
N THR A 194 2.00 17.33 5.04
CA THR A 194 2.44 15.93 5.02
C THR A 194 1.56 15.09 4.11
N LEU A 195 0.24 15.27 4.16
CA LEU A 195 -0.69 14.57 3.28
C LEU A 195 -0.57 15.03 1.81
N ASP A 196 -0.41 16.33 1.58
CA ASP A 196 -0.22 16.85 0.21
C ASP A 196 1.08 16.35 -0.43
N ALA A 197 2.13 16.08 0.38
CA ALA A 197 3.39 15.50 -0.12
C ALA A 197 3.26 14.04 -0.61
N LEU A 198 2.21 13.31 -0.19
CA LEU A 198 1.91 11.96 -0.68
C LEU A 198 1.37 11.94 -2.12
N ARG A 199 0.86 13.07 -2.62
CA ARG A 199 0.16 13.11 -3.92
C ARG A 199 1.06 12.74 -5.09
N GLU A 200 2.28 13.25 -5.10
CA GLU A 200 3.27 12.95 -6.15
C GLU A 200 3.70 11.47 -6.11
N PRO A 201 4.16 10.91 -4.97
CA PRO A 201 4.57 9.50 -4.91
C PRO A 201 3.44 8.52 -5.25
N ILE A 202 2.20 8.80 -4.89
CA ILE A 202 1.05 7.94 -5.24
C ILE A 202 0.87 7.87 -6.77
N GLU A 203 1.15 8.96 -7.50
CA GLU A 203 1.01 9.00 -8.97
C GLU A 203 2.26 8.51 -9.70
N SER A 204 3.44 9.00 -9.28
CA SER A 204 4.71 8.72 -9.97
C SER A 204 5.38 7.42 -9.53
N GLY A 205 5.06 6.92 -8.32
CA GLY A 205 5.78 5.81 -7.70
C GLY A 205 7.19 6.16 -7.26
N GLN A 206 7.52 7.46 -7.13
CA GLN A 206 8.86 7.95 -6.79
C GLN A 206 8.79 9.16 -5.88
N ILE A 207 9.86 9.39 -5.11
CA ILE A 207 10.11 10.59 -4.33
C ILE A 207 11.38 11.23 -4.81
N HIS A 208 11.31 12.53 -5.12
CA HIS A 208 12.46 13.34 -5.51
C HIS A 208 12.90 14.22 -4.35
N LEU A 209 14.07 13.94 -3.78
CA LEU A 209 14.71 14.77 -2.76
C LEU A 209 15.73 15.68 -3.42
N SER A 210 15.43 16.97 -3.46
CA SER A 210 16.36 18.00 -3.97
C SER A 210 16.97 18.77 -2.80
N ARG A 211 18.28 18.65 -2.60
CA ARG A 211 19.06 19.37 -1.59
C ARG A 211 20.27 20.02 -2.25
N THR A 212 20.85 21.00 -1.59
CA THR A 212 21.96 21.80 -2.12
C THR A 212 23.17 20.96 -2.60
N ARG A 213 23.36 19.77 -2.00
CA ARG A 213 24.51 18.89 -2.27
C ARG A 213 24.15 17.60 -3.02
N ALA A 214 22.87 17.24 -3.13
CA ALA A 214 22.47 15.99 -3.77
C ALA A 214 21.02 16.04 -4.28
N LYS A 215 20.81 15.45 -5.45
CA LYS A 215 19.49 15.10 -5.96
C LYS A 215 19.37 13.60 -5.89
N ILE A 216 18.44 13.07 -5.10
CA ILE A 216 18.24 11.64 -4.90
C ILE A 216 16.79 11.33 -5.23
N THR A 217 16.57 10.23 -5.96
CA THR A 217 15.24 9.70 -6.21
C THR A 217 15.14 8.35 -5.51
N TYR A 218 14.12 8.20 -4.67
CA TYR A 218 13.77 6.92 -4.06
C TYR A 218 12.51 6.36 -4.71
N PRO A 219 12.45 5.05 -4.96
CA PRO A 219 11.20 4.42 -5.37
C PRO A 219 10.20 4.46 -4.22
N ALA A 220 8.92 4.61 -4.57
CA ALA A 220 7.81 4.79 -3.62
C ALA A 220 6.50 4.23 -4.18
N ARG A 221 6.54 3.03 -4.75
CA ARG A 221 5.34 2.30 -5.19
C ARG A 221 4.75 1.60 -3.99
N PHE A 222 3.73 2.15 -3.40
CA PHE A 222 3.04 1.58 -2.26
C PHE A 222 1.53 1.62 -2.48
N GLN A 223 0.82 0.80 -1.72
CA GLN A 223 -0.62 0.82 -1.63
C GLN A 223 -1.01 1.66 -0.41
N LEU A 224 -1.82 2.71 -0.62
CA LEU A 224 -2.27 3.57 0.47
C LEU A 224 -3.53 3.00 1.10
N VAL A 225 -3.47 2.69 2.37
CA VAL A 225 -4.64 2.37 3.20
C VAL A 225 -4.74 3.43 4.28
N ALA A 226 -5.91 3.99 4.49
CA ALA A 226 -6.11 4.97 5.55
C ALA A 226 -7.37 4.69 6.35
N ALA A 227 -7.38 5.15 7.59
CA ALA A 227 -8.56 5.07 8.45
C ALA A 227 -8.86 6.45 9.07
N MET A 228 -10.12 6.75 9.23
CA MET A 228 -10.55 7.98 9.89
C MET A 228 -11.92 7.83 10.58
N ASN A 229 -12.19 8.71 11.51
CA ASN A 229 -13.52 8.91 12.03
C ASN A 229 -14.31 9.85 11.09
N PRO A 230 -15.64 9.73 11.01
CA PRO A 230 -16.46 10.60 10.15
C PRO A 230 -16.61 12.02 10.68
N SER A 231 -16.33 12.27 11.96
CA SER A 231 -16.40 13.57 12.62
C SER A 231 -15.39 13.66 13.77
N PRO A 232 -15.14 14.85 14.34
CA PRO A 232 -14.25 14.99 15.52
C PRO A 232 -14.68 14.16 16.73
N THR A 233 -15.99 13.95 16.91
CA THR A 233 -16.54 13.15 18.01
C THR A 233 -16.77 11.68 17.65
N GLY A 234 -16.40 11.29 16.42
CA GLY A 234 -16.50 9.93 15.94
C GLY A 234 -17.86 9.55 15.33
N HIS A 235 -18.88 10.35 15.49
CA HIS A 235 -20.24 10.09 14.97
C HIS A 235 -20.76 11.31 14.22
N TYR A 236 -21.46 11.13 13.11
CA TYR A 236 -22.07 12.19 12.33
C TYR A 236 -23.60 12.06 12.23
N GLN A 237 -24.15 10.96 12.75
CA GLN A 237 -25.59 10.67 12.80
C GLN A 237 -25.97 9.99 14.12
N GLY A 238 -27.28 10.02 14.45
CA GLY A 238 -27.85 9.36 15.62
C GLY A 238 -27.57 10.08 16.95
N ASN A 239 -27.95 9.44 18.04
CA ASN A 239 -27.90 10.01 19.40
C ASN A 239 -26.49 10.29 19.94
N HIS A 240 -25.47 9.73 19.31
CA HIS A 240 -24.04 9.94 19.67
C HIS A 240 -23.40 11.09 18.89
N ASN A 241 -24.12 11.66 17.92
CA ASN A 241 -23.62 12.84 17.19
C ASN A 241 -23.67 14.08 18.10
N ARG A 242 -22.47 14.67 18.32
CA ARG A 242 -22.29 15.90 19.10
C ARG A 242 -21.72 17.05 18.25
N CYS A 243 -21.63 16.85 16.94
CA CYS A 243 -21.10 17.84 16.01
C CYS A 243 -22.20 18.38 15.11
N THR A 244 -22.13 19.68 14.81
CA THR A 244 -22.96 20.25 13.74
C THR A 244 -22.43 19.82 12.37
N PRO A 245 -23.25 19.87 11.29
CA PRO A 245 -22.78 19.61 9.93
C PRO A 245 -21.57 20.46 9.53
N GLU A 246 -21.55 21.75 9.95
CA GLU A 246 -20.44 22.67 9.68
C GLU A 246 -19.14 22.24 10.38
N GLN A 247 -19.24 21.79 11.64
CA GLN A 247 -18.08 21.28 12.39
C GLN A 247 -17.52 20.03 11.74
N THR A 248 -18.39 19.12 11.33
CA THR A 248 -18.02 17.89 10.63
C THR A 248 -17.36 18.23 9.28
N LEU A 249 -17.96 19.13 8.50
CA LEU A 249 -17.38 19.54 7.21
C LEU A 249 -16.03 20.24 7.39
N ARG A 250 -15.87 21.09 8.42
CA ARG A 250 -14.57 21.72 8.74
C ARG A 250 -13.49 20.69 9.08
N TYR A 251 -13.87 19.63 9.78
CA TYR A 251 -12.97 18.52 10.10
C TYR A 251 -12.53 17.77 8.83
N LEU A 252 -13.49 17.42 7.96
CA LEU A 252 -13.19 16.73 6.70
C LEU A 252 -12.40 17.61 5.72
N ASN A 253 -12.59 18.92 5.74
CA ASN A 253 -11.86 19.89 4.91
C ASN A 253 -10.36 20.05 5.29
N ARG A 254 -9.90 19.41 6.37
CA ARG A 254 -8.45 19.23 6.61
C ARG A 254 -7.81 18.39 5.50
N LEU A 255 -8.58 17.47 4.91
CA LEU A 255 -8.19 16.65 3.77
C LEU A 255 -8.50 17.43 2.48
N SER A 256 -7.47 17.62 1.65
CA SER A 256 -7.70 18.29 0.36
C SER A 256 -8.50 17.38 -0.60
N GLY A 257 -9.41 17.96 -1.38
CA GLY A 257 -10.15 17.23 -2.41
C GLY A 257 -9.24 16.42 -3.33
N PRO A 258 -8.16 17.03 -3.88
CA PRO A 258 -7.18 16.31 -4.68
C PRO A 258 -6.50 15.13 -3.97
N PHE A 259 -6.33 15.16 -2.64
CA PHE A 259 -5.80 14.03 -1.88
C PHE A 259 -6.86 12.93 -1.73
N LEU A 260 -8.11 13.27 -1.39
CA LEU A 260 -9.22 12.32 -1.33
C LEU A 260 -9.45 11.62 -2.68
N ASP A 261 -9.18 12.33 -3.76
CA ASP A 261 -9.20 11.79 -5.11
C ASP A 261 -8.16 10.70 -5.38
N ARG A 262 -7.26 10.37 -4.47
CA ARG A 262 -6.30 9.27 -4.59
C ARG A 262 -6.83 7.95 -4.04
N PHE A 263 -7.97 7.97 -3.33
CA PHE A 263 -8.61 6.75 -2.88
C PHE A 263 -9.56 6.19 -3.93
N ASP A 264 -9.34 4.94 -4.32
CA ASP A 264 -10.19 4.24 -5.28
C ASP A 264 -11.46 3.73 -4.60
N LEU A 265 -11.31 3.22 -3.36
CA LEU A 265 -12.40 2.76 -2.51
C LEU A 265 -12.47 3.58 -1.23
N SER A 266 -13.69 3.90 -0.81
CA SER A 266 -13.96 4.37 0.55
C SER A 266 -15.14 3.59 1.13
N LEU A 267 -14.95 3.01 2.33
CA LEU A 267 -15.93 2.17 2.99
C LEU A 267 -16.34 2.74 4.34
N GLU A 268 -17.61 2.62 4.63
CA GLU A 268 -18.12 2.84 5.98
C GLU A 268 -18.01 1.54 6.79
N ILE A 269 -17.35 1.62 7.95
CA ILE A 269 -17.19 0.52 8.89
C ILE A 269 -18.10 0.79 10.09
N PRO A 270 -19.29 0.18 10.11
CA PRO A 270 -20.27 0.41 11.16
C PRO A 270 -19.85 -0.24 12.49
N LEU A 271 -20.46 0.20 13.57
CA LEU A 271 -20.36 -0.50 14.85
C LEU A 271 -20.93 -1.93 14.69
N PRO A 272 -20.31 -2.93 15.31
CA PRO A 272 -20.86 -4.27 15.32
C PRO A 272 -22.29 -4.27 15.94
N PRO A 273 -23.23 -5.02 15.37
CA PRO A 273 -24.56 -5.11 15.96
C PRO A 273 -24.48 -5.65 17.41
N PRO A 274 -25.39 -5.19 18.30
CA PRO A 274 -25.45 -5.70 19.67
C PRO A 274 -25.58 -7.23 19.70
N GLY A 275 -24.83 -7.87 20.60
CA GLY A 275 -24.87 -9.32 20.78
C GLY A 275 -24.00 -10.14 19.83
N ILE A 276 -23.32 -9.52 18.85
CA ILE A 276 -22.42 -10.27 17.94
C ILE A 276 -21.20 -10.83 18.69
N LEU A 277 -20.72 -10.10 19.71
CA LEU A 277 -19.57 -10.49 20.53
C LEU A 277 -19.90 -11.53 21.61
N SER A 278 -21.18 -11.69 21.96
CA SER A 278 -21.65 -12.66 22.97
C SER A 278 -22.08 -14.00 22.37
N LYS A 279 -22.23 -14.09 21.06
CA LYS A 279 -22.56 -15.34 20.36
C LYS A 279 -21.28 -16.14 20.11
N THR A 280 -21.39 -17.47 20.08
CA THR A 280 -20.32 -18.33 19.57
C THR A 280 -20.03 -17.90 18.12
N VAL A 281 -18.90 -17.23 17.92
CA VAL A 281 -18.54 -16.71 16.60
C VAL A 281 -18.08 -17.85 15.73
N VAL A 282 -18.75 -18.04 14.59
CA VAL A 282 -18.23 -18.90 13.53
C VAL A 282 -17.05 -18.14 12.90
N PRO A 283 -15.83 -18.73 12.87
CA PRO A 283 -14.70 -18.10 12.23
C PRO A 283 -15.04 -17.73 10.77
N GLY A 284 -14.66 -16.53 10.37
CA GLY A 284 -14.76 -16.10 8.98
C GLY A 284 -13.78 -16.83 8.07
N GLU A 285 -13.76 -16.48 6.78
CA GLU A 285 -12.76 -17.01 5.85
C GLU A 285 -11.33 -16.66 6.31
N SER A 286 -10.40 -17.61 6.14
CA SER A 286 -9.00 -17.39 6.46
C SER A 286 -8.33 -16.43 5.45
N SER A 287 -7.31 -15.74 5.89
CA SER A 287 -6.46 -14.94 5.00
C SER A 287 -5.90 -15.77 3.84
N ALA A 288 -5.58 -17.04 4.05
CA ALA A 288 -5.07 -17.94 3.03
C ALA A 288 -6.08 -18.19 1.90
N THR A 289 -7.36 -18.41 2.25
CA THR A 289 -8.44 -18.61 1.27
C THR A 289 -8.64 -17.35 0.41
N VAL A 290 -8.71 -16.19 1.04
CA VAL A 290 -8.87 -14.91 0.32
C VAL A 290 -7.64 -14.59 -0.53
N LYS A 291 -6.42 -14.86 -0.03
CA LYS A 291 -5.17 -14.70 -0.77
C LYS A 291 -5.16 -15.50 -2.07
N GLN A 292 -5.72 -16.71 -2.10
CA GLN A 292 -5.83 -17.51 -3.33
C GLN A 292 -6.68 -16.81 -4.40
N ARG A 293 -7.85 -16.24 -4.03
CA ARG A 293 -8.69 -15.47 -4.96
C ARG A 293 -7.98 -14.19 -5.44
N VAL A 294 -7.31 -13.49 -4.53
CA VAL A 294 -6.49 -12.32 -4.85
C VAL A 294 -5.40 -12.66 -5.87
N MET A 295 -4.69 -13.77 -5.67
CA MET A 295 -3.63 -14.21 -6.59
C MET A 295 -4.19 -14.56 -7.96
N ALA A 296 -5.30 -15.29 -8.03
CA ALA A 296 -5.97 -15.63 -9.28
C ALA A 296 -6.42 -14.37 -10.05
N ALA A 297 -7.01 -13.39 -9.36
CA ALA A 297 -7.41 -12.12 -9.97
C ALA A 297 -6.20 -11.32 -10.48
N ARG A 298 -5.10 -11.27 -9.73
CA ARG A 298 -3.84 -10.62 -10.17
C ARG A 298 -3.24 -11.31 -11.39
N GLU A 299 -3.24 -12.64 -11.43
CA GLU A 299 -2.74 -13.38 -12.58
C GLU A 299 -3.52 -13.04 -13.85
N ARG A 300 -4.87 -12.91 -13.79
CA ARG A 300 -5.69 -12.44 -14.91
C ARG A 300 -5.29 -11.04 -15.37
N GLN A 301 -5.03 -10.12 -14.44
CA GLN A 301 -4.60 -8.76 -14.74
C GLN A 301 -3.24 -8.75 -15.44
N PHE A 302 -2.26 -9.48 -14.91
CA PHE A 302 -0.92 -9.57 -15.52
C PHE A 302 -0.95 -10.23 -16.89
N LYS A 303 -1.73 -11.29 -17.10
CA LYS A 303 -1.93 -11.92 -18.42
C LYS A 303 -2.56 -10.97 -19.42
N ARG A 304 -3.53 -10.12 -19.00
CA ARG A 304 -4.24 -9.21 -19.87
C ARG A 304 -3.45 -7.95 -20.22
N GLN A 305 -2.75 -7.35 -19.25
CA GLN A 305 -2.19 -6.00 -19.36
C GLN A 305 -0.84 -5.79 -18.68
N ASN A 306 -0.23 -6.84 -18.13
CA ASN A 306 1.08 -6.83 -17.45
C ASN A 306 1.19 -5.83 -16.29
N LYS A 307 0.08 -5.43 -15.68
CA LYS A 307 0.02 -4.56 -14.49
C LYS A 307 -1.32 -4.71 -13.75
N LEU A 308 -1.38 -4.22 -12.52
CA LEU A 308 -2.61 -4.21 -11.73
C LEU A 308 -3.60 -3.16 -12.26
N ASN A 309 -4.89 -3.40 -12.02
CA ASN A 309 -5.96 -2.52 -12.50
C ASN A 309 -5.87 -1.09 -11.96
N ALA A 310 -5.40 -0.89 -10.73
CA ALA A 310 -5.20 0.45 -10.16
C ALA A 310 -4.22 1.32 -10.98
N TRP A 311 -3.28 0.69 -11.69
CA TRP A 311 -2.24 1.37 -12.48
C TRP A 311 -2.61 1.60 -13.95
N LEU A 312 -3.84 1.25 -14.37
CA LEU A 312 -4.31 1.52 -15.72
C LEU A 312 -4.41 3.03 -15.98
N ASP A 313 -3.90 3.46 -17.10
CA ASP A 313 -4.05 4.82 -17.61
C ASP A 313 -5.37 4.99 -18.40
N SER A 314 -5.68 6.22 -18.84
CA SER A 314 -6.93 6.51 -19.53
C SER A 314 -7.12 5.75 -20.85
N PRO A 315 -6.11 5.56 -21.73
CA PRO A 315 -6.19 4.68 -22.89
C PRO A 315 -6.48 3.23 -22.52
N GLU A 316 -5.79 2.69 -21.53
CA GLU A 316 -5.94 1.31 -21.09
C GLU A 316 -7.30 1.05 -20.42
N ILE A 317 -7.84 2.02 -19.66
CA ILE A 317 -9.21 1.93 -19.13
C ILE A 317 -10.21 1.77 -20.27
N ARG A 318 -10.08 2.56 -21.34
CA ARG A 318 -10.97 2.42 -22.52
C ARG A 318 -10.83 1.07 -23.21
N GLN A 319 -9.65 0.47 -23.16
CA GLN A 319 -9.38 -0.83 -23.78
C GLN A 319 -9.86 -2.00 -22.92
N PHE A 320 -9.55 -2.01 -21.61
CA PHE A 320 -9.72 -3.16 -20.73
C PHE A 320 -10.96 -3.09 -19.81
N CYS A 321 -11.58 -1.89 -19.69
CA CYS A 321 -12.78 -1.68 -18.87
C CYS A 321 -13.98 -1.29 -19.73
N LYS A 322 -14.15 -1.97 -20.88
CA LYS A 322 -15.29 -1.73 -21.79
C LYS A 322 -16.60 -2.09 -21.08
N LEU A 323 -17.61 -1.26 -21.30
CA LEU A 323 -18.99 -1.48 -20.84
C LEU A 323 -19.92 -1.66 -22.02
N GLU A 324 -20.98 -2.41 -21.84
CA GLU A 324 -22.14 -2.38 -22.72
C GLU A 324 -22.81 -0.99 -22.65
N SER A 325 -23.45 -0.58 -23.75
CA SER A 325 -24.01 0.79 -23.88
C SER A 325 -25.02 1.12 -22.77
N GLU A 326 -25.86 0.16 -22.38
CA GLU A 326 -26.84 0.33 -21.32
C GLU A 326 -26.18 0.54 -19.95
N ASP A 327 -25.11 -0.20 -19.67
CA ASP A 327 -24.36 -0.11 -18.41
C ASP A 327 -23.56 1.20 -18.32
N ALA A 328 -23.03 1.65 -19.46
CA ALA A 328 -22.36 2.95 -19.55
C ALA A 328 -23.33 4.10 -19.26
N MET A 329 -24.51 4.11 -19.87
CA MET A 329 -25.56 5.12 -19.63
C MET A 329 -26.06 5.09 -18.18
N TRP A 330 -26.26 3.89 -17.62
CA TRP A 330 -26.67 3.77 -16.23
C TRP A 330 -25.61 4.33 -15.27
N LEU A 331 -24.34 4.00 -15.51
CA LEU A 331 -23.24 4.48 -14.64
C LEU A 331 -23.11 6.01 -14.76
N GLU A 332 -23.22 6.57 -15.97
CA GLU A 332 -23.20 8.02 -16.18
C GLU A 332 -24.33 8.71 -15.42
N GLY A 333 -25.56 8.21 -15.56
CA GLY A 333 -26.71 8.73 -14.82
C GLY A 333 -26.53 8.64 -13.30
N THR A 334 -25.95 7.53 -12.81
CA THR A 334 -25.63 7.33 -11.37
C THR A 334 -24.61 8.34 -10.89
N LEU A 335 -23.54 8.59 -11.66
CA LEU A 335 -22.51 9.57 -11.28
C LEU A 335 -23.05 11.00 -11.26
N ILE A 336 -23.88 11.39 -12.24
CA ILE A 336 -24.53 12.69 -12.27
C ILE A 336 -25.43 12.85 -11.02
N HIS A 337 -26.24 11.84 -10.71
CA HIS A 337 -27.10 11.86 -9.53
C HIS A 337 -26.30 11.97 -8.22
N LEU A 338 -25.14 11.34 -8.15
CA LEU A 338 -24.22 11.41 -7.01
C LEU A 338 -23.28 12.62 -7.08
N GLY A 339 -23.39 13.51 -8.07
CA GLY A 339 -22.53 14.68 -8.20
C GLY A 339 -21.03 14.35 -8.33
N LEU A 340 -20.69 13.19 -8.90
CA LEU A 340 -19.32 12.71 -8.99
C LEU A 340 -18.62 13.17 -10.28
N SER A 341 -17.30 13.34 -10.21
CA SER A 341 -16.48 13.82 -11.33
C SER A 341 -16.13 12.72 -12.34
N ILE A 342 -15.64 13.14 -13.53
CA ILE A 342 -15.09 12.21 -14.55
C ILE A 342 -13.92 11.37 -13.99
N ARG A 343 -13.15 11.89 -13.05
CA ARG A 343 -12.10 11.13 -12.37
C ARG A 343 -12.67 9.98 -11.53
N ALA A 344 -13.83 10.20 -10.92
CA ALA A 344 -14.53 9.13 -10.21
C ALA A 344 -15.00 8.03 -11.16
N TRP A 345 -15.43 8.35 -12.38
CA TRP A 345 -15.75 7.39 -13.43
C TRP A 345 -14.60 6.42 -13.68
N GLN A 346 -13.40 6.94 -13.95
CA GLN A 346 -12.24 6.09 -14.24
C GLN A 346 -11.87 5.18 -13.08
N ARG A 347 -11.94 5.68 -11.83
CA ARG A 347 -11.69 4.87 -10.63
C ARG A 347 -12.72 3.77 -10.44
N LEU A 348 -13.99 4.10 -10.63
CA LEU A 348 -15.07 3.11 -10.56
C LEU A 348 -14.88 1.98 -11.58
N LEU A 349 -14.48 2.32 -12.80
CA LEU A 349 -14.20 1.31 -13.83
C LEU A 349 -13.05 0.39 -13.45
N LYS A 350 -11.97 0.92 -12.87
CA LYS A 350 -10.83 0.12 -12.38
C LYS A 350 -11.26 -0.84 -11.27
N VAL A 351 -12.07 -0.35 -10.32
CA VAL A 351 -12.61 -1.15 -9.22
C VAL A 351 -13.57 -2.22 -9.75
N ALA A 352 -14.51 -1.85 -10.64
CA ALA A 352 -15.43 -2.80 -11.25
C ALA A 352 -14.70 -3.88 -12.07
N ARG A 353 -13.62 -3.52 -12.78
CA ARG A 353 -12.76 -4.48 -13.47
C ARG A 353 -12.11 -5.46 -12.49
N THR A 354 -11.66 -4.98 -11.34
CA THR A 354 -11.08 -5.82 -10.30
C THR A 354 -12.11 -6.78 -9.71
N ILE A 355 -13.33 -6.32 -9.45
CA ILE A 355 -14.42 -7.17 -8.98
C ILE A 355 -14.71 -8.26 -10.01
N ALA A 356 -14.82 -7.91 -11.29
CA ALA A 356 -15.02 -8.87 -12.36
C ALA A 356 -13.85 -9.88 -12.49
N ASP A 357 -12.60 -9.45 -12.23
CA ASP A 357 -11.44 -10.37 -12.22
C ASP A 357 -11.50 -11.36 -11.05
N ILE A 358 -11.95 -10.92 -9.85
CA ILE A 358 -12.17 -11.81 -8.71
C ILE A 358 -13.28 -12.82 -9.00
N ASP A 359 -14.35 -12.37 -9.65
CA ASP A 359 -15.50 -13.21 -10.03
C ASP A 359 -15.22 -14.02 -11.32
N GLN A 360 -13.97 -14.00 -11.81
CA GLN A 360 -13.50 -14.70 -13.01
C GLN A 360 -14.27 -14.35 -14.30
N SER A 361 -14.89 -13.17 -14.35
CA SER A 361 -15.62 -12.67 -15.50
C SER A 361 -14.71 -11.90 -16.48
N ASP A 362 -14.87 -12.14 -17.77
CA ASP A 362 -14.14 -11.40 -18.81
C ASP A 362 -14.75 -10.03 -19.09
N ILE A 363 -16.04 -9.86 -18.80
CA ILE A 363 -16.78 -8.61 -18.99
C ILE A 363 -17.14 -7.97 -17.64
N ILE A 364 -17.27 -6.65 -17.64
CA ILE A 364 -17.81 -5.90 -16.50
C ILE A 364 -19.33 -5.89 -16.65
N THR A 365 -20.05 -6.43 -15.67
CA THR A 365 -21.52 -6.45 -15.63
C THR A 365 -22.09 -5.34 -14.76
N ARG A 366 -23.39 -5.11 -14.84
CA ARG A 366 -24.14 -4.19 -13.97
C ARG A 366 -23.91 -4.45 -12.48
N GLN A 367 -23.81 -5.73 -12.08
CA GLN A 367 -23.56 -6.09 -10.68
C GLN A 367 -22.19 -5.61 -10.20
N HIS A 368 -21.14 -5.79 -11.01
CA HIS A 368 -19.80 -5.31 -10.69
C HIS A 368 -19.76 -3.77 -10.54
N LEU A 369 -20.51 -3.05 -11.39
CA LEU A 369 -20.63 -1.60 -11.30
C LEU A 369 -21.38 -1.15 -10.04
N GLN A 370 -22.48 -1.82 -9.70
CA GLN A 370 -23.25 -1.54 -8.47
C GLN A 370 -22.42 -1.76 -7.22
N GLU A 371 -21.65 -2.86 -7.16
CA GLU A 371 -20.71 -3.12 -6.07
C GLU A 371 -19.64 -2.02 -6.00
N ALA A 372 -19.02 -1.65 -7.13
CA ALA A 372 -18.00 -0.59 -7.17
C ALA A 372 -18.55 0.78 -6.69
N VAL A 373 -19.77 1.14 -7.08
CA VAL A 373 -20.45 2.38 -6.63
C VAL A 373 -20.70 2.35 -5.12
N SER A 374 -20.95 1.18 -4.53
CA SER A 374 -21.15 1.06 -3.08
C SER A 374 -19.93 1.48 -2.25
N TYR A 375 -18.73 1.41 -2.83
CA TYR A 375 -17.46 1.78 -2.21
C TYR A 375 -17.09 3.28 -2.36
N ARG A 376 -18.10 4.16 -2.32
CA ARG A 376 -17.93 5.62 -2.40
C ARG A 376 -18.46 6.31 -1.14
N ALA A 377 -18.11 5.80 0.04
CA ALA A 377 -18.64 6.30 1.32
C ALA A 377 -18.28 7.76 1.59
N ILE A 378 -17.03 8.20 1.27
CA ILE A 378 -16.60 9.59 1.50
C ILE A 378 -17.40 10.57 0.66
N ASP A 379 -17.67 10.24 -0.60
CA ASP A 379 -18.44 11.13 -1.48
C ASP A 379 -19.88 11.26 -0.98
N ARG A 380 -20.51 10.16 -0.58
CA ARG A 380 -21.87 10.19 -0.01
C ARG A 380 -21.92 11.01 1.28
N LEU A 381 -20.90 10.89 2.15
CA LEU A 381 -20.81 11.65 3.38
C LEU A 381 -20.71 13.16 3.09
N LEU A 382 -19.84 13.57 2.17
CA LEU A 382 -19.67 14.98 1.80
C LEU A 382 -20.93 15.58 1.20
N ILE A 383 -21.60 14.86 0.28
CA ILE A 383 -22.85 15.29 -0.33
C ILE A 383 -23.97 15.41 0.71
N HIS A 384 -24.07 14.43 1.62
CA HIS A 384 -25.04 14.46 2.70
C HIS A 384 -24.87 15.70 3.59
N LEU A 385 -23.64 16.00 4.01
CA LEU A 385 -23.34 17.17 4.83
C LEU A 385 -23.63 18.48 4.11
N GLN A 386 -23.32 18.58 2.81
CA GLN A 386 -23.63 19.74 2.00
C GLN A 386 -25.15 20.00 1.91
N LYS A 387 -25.94 18.93 1.71
CA LYS A 387 -27.42 19.05 1.67
C LYS A 387 -28.04 19.47 3.00
N LEU A 388 -27.38 19.24 4.13
CA LEU A 388 -27.86 19.70 5.45
C LEU A 388 -27.56 21.19 5.70
N LEU A 389 -26.70 21.80 4.89
CA LEU A 389 -26.30 23.20 4.98
C LEU A 389 -27.06 24.13 4.00
N THR A 390 -27.67 23.52 2.98
CA THR A 390 -28.56 24.21 2.03
C THR A 390 -30.02 24.11 2.45
#